data_39563ec9bf62b7453dce4560e2938195
#
_entry.id   39563ec9bf62b7453dce4560e2938195
#
_cell.length_a   1.000
_cell.length_b   1.000
_cell.length_c   1.000
_cell.angle_alpha   90.00
_cell.angle_beta   90.00
_cell.angle_gamma   90.00
#
_symmetry.space_group_name_H-M   'P 1'
#
loop_
_entity.id
_entity.type
_entity.pdbx_description
1 polymer ?
#
loop_
_entity_poly.entity_id
_entity_poly.type
_entity_poly.pdbx_seq_one_letter_code
_entity_poly.pdbx_strand_id
1 'polypeptide(L)'
;NLMDEGGVQGYLLKPMNCPHHHKIFSSEPRSYRDLPLRLAEYGQVYRFEESGAVGGLMRVRGMNMNDAHIYCSEDQIKSEFRNVMALHDEAYAILGLDNYYIRLSRWDPDDPKGKDKYVDDPKSWETCERLIAELLNEMEVAYVDGPGEAAFYGPKIDMQFPTVTGRDE
;
A
#
# COMPACT_ATOMS: atom_id res chain seq x y z
N ASN A 1 -2.12 -21.45 -3.37
CA ASN A 1 -2.28 -21.91 -1.97
C ASN A 1 -2.04 -23.40 -1.90
N LEU A 2 -0.82 -23.79 -1.56
CA LEU A 2 -0.54 -25.12 -1.10
C LEU A 2 -0.83 -25.14 0.40
N MET A 3 -2.08 -25.33 0.75
CA MET A 3 -2.47 -25.72 2.09
C MET A 3 -2.26 -27.22 2.15
N ASP A 4 -1.23 -27.63 2.83
CA ASP A 4 -1.00 -29.04 3.10
C ASP A 4 -1.91 -29.46 4.27
N GLU A 5 -2.93 -30.23 3.97
CA GLU A 5 -3.87 -30.78 4.96
C GLU A 5 -3.23 -31.82 5.86
N GLY A 6 -1.96 -32.16 5.66
CA GLY A 6 -1.25 -33.22 6.35
C GLY A 6 -0.33 -32.78 7.49
N GLY A 7 -0.24 -31.50 7.83
CA GLY A 7 0.64 -31.00 8.89
C GLY A 7 2.14 -31.06 8.58
N VAL A 8 2.51 -31.27 7.36
CA VAL A 8 3.91 -31.20 6.89
C VAL A 8 4.28 -29.73 6.72
N GLN A 9 5.39 -29.31 7.33
CA GLN A 9 5.93 -27.96 7.09
C GLN A 9 6.36 -27.84 5.63
N GLY A 10 5.56 -27.10 4.85
CA GLY A 10 5.83 -26.78 3.46
C GLY A 10 6.43 -25.39 3.27
N TYR A 11 7.01 -25.16 2.11
CA TYR A 11 7.43 -23.82 1.70
C TYR A 11 6.38 -23.19 0.79
N LEU A 12 6.16 -21.89 0.97
CA LEU A 12 5.33 -21.07 0.11
C LEU A 12 6.20 -20.07 -0.65
N LEU A 13 5.88 -19.84 -1.92
CA LEU A 13 6.41 -18.66 -2.60
C LEU A 13 5.84 -17.41 -1.94
N LYS A 14 6.72 -16.51 -1.54
CA LYS A 14 6.37 -15.27 -0.81
C LYS A 14 5.49 -14.35 -1.67
N PRO A 15 4.22 -14.09 -1.33
CA PRO A 15 3.33 -13.23 -2.12
C PRO A 15 3.44 -11.75 -1.78
N MET A 16 3.95 -11.41 -0.60
CA MET A 16 4.09 -10.04 -0.08
C MET A 16 5.18 -9.97 0.99
N ASN A 17 5.74 -8.78 1.21
CA ASN A 17 6.80 -8.54 2.17
C ASN A 17 6.26 -8.21 3.58
N CYS A 18 5.02 -7.72 3.67
CA CYS A 18 4.41 -7.22 4.92
C CYS A 18 4.53 -8.18 6.10
N PRO A 19 4.21 -9.50 6.01
CA PRO A 19 4.31 -10.41 7.14
C PRO A 19 5.73 -10.52 7.71
N HIS A 20 6.76 -10.42 6.85
CA HIS A 20 8.15 -10.47 7.29
C HIS A 20 8.55 -9.21 8.06
N HIS A 21 8.18 -8.03 7.56
CA HIS A 21 8.44 -6.77 8.25
C HIS A 21 7.73 -6.73 9.63
N HIS A 22 6.48 -7.21 9.71
CA HIS A 22 5.78 -7.31 10.99
C HIS A 22 6.47 -8.27 11.96
N LYS A 23 7.01 -9.40 11.47
CA LYS A 23 7.80 -10.32 12.29
C LYS A 23 9.11 -9.70 12.75
N ILE A 24 9.81 -8.95 11.90
CA ILE A 24 11.01 -8.21 12.27
C ILE A 24 10.68 -7.15 13.31
N PHE A 25 9.61 -6.38 13.11
CA PHE A 25 9.17 -5.39 14.09
C PHE A 25 8.88 -6.01 15.46
N SER A 26 8.20 -7.16 15.49
CA SER A 26 7.79 -7.85 16.72
C SER A 26 8.86 -8.78 17.33
N SER A 27 10.03 -8.91 16.70
CA SER A 27 11.09 -9.82 17.19
C SER A 27 11.78 -9.33 18.46
N GLU A 28 11.67 -8.02 18.75
CA GLU A 28 12.24 -7.38 19.92
C GLU A 28 11.19 -6.52 20.62
N PRO A 29 11.22 -6.39 21.95
CA PRO A 29 10.40 -5.43 22.67
C PRO A 29 10.74 -4.01 22.21
N ARG A 30 9.72 -3.22 21.85
CA ARG A 30 9.89 -1.84 21.38
C ARG A 30 9.16 -0.86 22.27
N SER A 31 9.73 0.33 22.40
CA SER A 31 9.15 1.46 23.11
C SER A 31 8.59 2.47 22.08
N TYR A 32 7.68 3.33 22.51
CA TYR A 32 7.25 4.47 21.71
C TYR A 32 8.41 5.41 21.30
N ARG A 33 9.53 5.34 22.02
CA ARG A 33 10.75 6.11 21.69
C ARG A 33 11.53 5.54 20.51
N ASP A 34 11.25 4.31 20.12
CA ASP A 34 11.87 3.65 18.96
C ASP A 34 11.13 4.00 17.66
N LEU A 35 10.03 4.76 17.76
CA LEU A 35 9.22 5.19 16.64
C LEU A 35 9.62 6.61 16.17
N PRO A 36 9.57 6.89 14.87
CA PRO A 36 9.15 6.00 13.80
C PRO A 36 10.26 5.00 13.42
N LEU A 37 9.88 3.74 13.21
CA LEU A 37 10.77 2.72 12.66
C LEU A 37 10.42 2.45 11.20
N ARG A 38 11.39 2.59 10.31
CA ARG A 38 11.21 2.39 8.87
C ARG A 38 11.97 1.16 8.42
N LEU A 39 11.27 0.19 7.85
CA LEU A 39 11.85 -1.02 7.26
C LEU A 39 11.62 -0.99 5.76
N ALA A 40 12.67 -1.13 4.98
CA ALA A 40 12.60 -1.16 3.52
C ALA A 40 13.39 -2.34 2.96
N GLU A 41 12.91 -2.91 1.87
CA GLU A 41 13.60 -3.98 1.14
C GLU A 41 13.32 -3.92 -0.36
N TYR A 42 14.22 -4.51 -1.13
CA TYR A 42 13.96 -4.96 -2.49
C TYR A 42 13.55 -6.43 -2.41
N GLY A 43 12.25 -6.64 -2.22
CA GLY A 43 11.71 -7.97 -1.90
C GLY A 43 11.28 -8.74 -3.14
N GLN A 44 11.81 -9.96 -3.33
CA GLN A 44 11.29 -10.85 -4.36
C GLN A 44 9.95 -11.42 -3.89
N VAL A 45 8.89 -11.18 -4.68
CA VAL A 45 7.53 -11.67 -4.43
C VAL A 45 6.96 -12.39 -5.63
N TYR A 46 6.00 -13.28 -5.37
CA TYR A 46 5.36 -14.11 -6.39
C TYR A 46 3.85 -14.07 -6.20
N ARG A 47 3.13 -13.81 -7.25
CA ARG A 47 1.67 -13.80 -7.24
C ARG A 47 1.13 -14.76 -8.28
N PHE A 48 0.17 -15.56 -7.92
CA PHE A 48 -0.54 -16.41 -8.88
C PHE A 48 -1.60 -15.54 -9.58
N GLU A 49 -1.15 -14.89 -10.66
CA GLU A 49 -2.05 -14.15 -11.54
C GLU A 49 -2.68 -15.12 -12.55
N GLU A 50 -3.96 -14.96 -12.84
CA GLU A 50 -4.60 -15.73 -13.90
C GLU A 50 -3.98 -15.40 -15.26
N SER A 51 -3.96 -16.38 -16.18
CA SER A 51 -3.25 -16.21 -17.45
C SER A 51 -3.79 -15.05 -18.30
N GLY A 52 -5.07 -14.75 -18.21
CA GLY A 52 -5.69 -13.60 -18.89
C GLY A 52 -5.40 -12.24 -18.27
N ALA A 53 -4.87 -12.20 -17.05
CA ALA A 53 -4.52 -10.96 -16.34
C ALA A 53 -3.05 -10.59 -16.52
N VAL A 54 -2.19 -11.50 -16.93
CA VAL A 54 -0.76 -11.26 -17.16
C VAL A 54 -0.57 -10.44 -18.44
N GLY A 55 0.21 -9.35 -18.37
CA GLY A 55 0.45 -8.48 -19.52
C GLY A 55 1.77 -7.73 -19.45
N GLY A 56 2.66 -7.96 -20.41
CA GLY A 56 3.94 -7.24 -20.52
C GLY A 56 4.75 -7.25 -19.23
N LEU A 57 5.26 -6.10 -18.83
CA LEU A 57 5.93 -5.85 -17.55
C LEU A 57 5.00 -5.26 -16.49
N MET A 58 3.78 -4.87 -16.87
CA MET A 58 2.82 -4.21 -15.97
C MET A 58 2.22 -5.19 -14.97
N ARG A 59 1.91 -6.41 -15.38
CA ARG A 59 1.36 -7.44 -14.51
C ARG A 59 2.06 -8.77 -14.72
N VAL A 60 2.90 -9.11 -13.76
CA VAL A 60 3.79 -10.29 -13.80
C VAL A 60 3.57 -11.20 -12.59
N ARG A 61 3.98 -12.46 -12.71
CA ARG A 61 3.85 -13.44 -11.62
C ARG A 61 5.02 -13.43 -10.64
N GLY A 62 6.16 -12.90 -11.03
CA GLY A 62 7.33 -12.76 -10.15
C GLY A 62 7.98 -11.41 -10.37
N MET A 63 8.26 -10.68 -9.29
CA MET A 63 8.81 -9.33 -9.35
C MET A 63 9.67 -9.02 -8.14
N ASN A 64 10.62 -8.11 -8.31
CA ASN A 64 11.26 -7.42 -7.20
C ASN A 64 10.43 -6.16 -6.90
N MET A 65 10.00 -6.05 -5.66
CA MET A 65 9.20 -4.93 -5.19
C MET A 65 10.03 -4.05 -4.26
N ASN A 66 10.11 -2.76 -4.56
CA ASN A 66 10.57 -1.77 -3.61
C ASN A 66 9.46 -1.58 -2.59
N ASP A 67 9.65 -2.07 -1.39
CA ASP A 67 8.63 -2.10 -0.38
C ASP A 67 9.16 -1.56 0.94
N ALA A 68 8.32 -0.83 1.66
CA ALA A 68 8.65 -0.27 2.96
C ALA A 68 7.44 -0.30 3.89
N HIS A 69 7.71 -0.49 5.18
CA HIS A 69 6.72 -0.38 6.25
C HIS A 69 7.23 0.60 7.28
N ILE A 70 6.40 1.58 7.61
CA ILE A 70 6.68 2.62 8.59
C ILE A 70 5.80 2.38 9.79
N TYR A 71 6.43 2.06 10.92
CA TYR A 71 5.78 1.93 12.20
C TYR A 71 5.91 3.24 12.95
N CYS A 72 4.81 3.91 13.19
CA CYS A 72 4.79 5.23 13.82
C CYS A 72 3.62 5.37 14.79
N SER A 73 3.71 6.34 15.68
CA SER A 73 2.58 6.77 16.52
C SER A 73 1.62 7.65 15.71
N GLU A 74 0.41 7.83 16.21
CA GLU A 74 -0.63 8.61 15.51
C GLU A 74 -0.20 10.05 15.22
N ASP A 75 0.49 10.69 16.17
CA ASP A 75 1.03 12.03 16.01
C ASP A 75 2.16 12.16 14.97
N GLN A 76 2.80 11.03 14.62
CA GLN A 76 3.86 10.98 13.61
C GLN A 76 3.32 10.74 12.18
N ILE A 77 2.07 10.30 12.01
CA ILE A 77 1.51 9.93 10.70
C ILE A 77 1.69 11.04 9.67
N LYS A 78 1.34 12.28 10.01
CA LYS A 78 1.42 13.41 9.07
C LYS A 78 2.86 13.69 8.62
N SER A 79 3.83 13.60 9.55
CA SER A 79 5.23 13.84 9.21
C SER A 79 5.82 12.73 8.35
N GLU A 80 5.51 11.47 8.66
CA GLU A 80 5.98 10.33 7.87
C GLU A 80 5.38 10.35 6.47
N PHE A 81 4.11 10.70 6.37
CA PHE A 81 3.46 10.81 5.08
C PHE A 81 4.08 11.89 4.18
N ARG A 82 4.39 13.08 4.74
CA ARG A 82 5.11 14.12 4.00
C ARG A 82 6.46 13.64 3.50
N ASN A 83 7.18 12.88 4.32
CA ASN A 83 8.47 12.31 3.93
C ASN A 83 8.32 11.31 2.77
N VAL A 84 7.27 10.47 2.79
CA VAL A 84 6.97 9.53 1.71
C VAL A 84 6.62 10.26 0.42
N MET A 85 5.79 11.30 0.48
CA MET A 85 5.45 12.11 -0.69
C MET A 85 6.68 12.78 -1.30
N ALA A 86 7.53 13.38 -0.47
CA ALA A 86 8.79 14.00 -0.92
C ALA A 86 9.72 12.97 -1.61
N LEU A 87 9.79 11.75 -1.09
CA LEU A 87 10.56 10.67 -1.70
C LEU A 87 9.98 10.26 -3.07
N HIS A 88 8.65 10.22 -3.21
CA HIS A 88 8.00 9.96 -4.49
C HIS A 88 8.32 11.05 -5.51
N ASP A 89 8.20 12.32 -5.11
CA ASP A 89 8.51 13.46 -5.99
C ASP A 89 9.96 13.41 -6.49
N GLU A 90 10.91 13.10 -5.60
CA GLU A 90 12.32 12.95 -5.97
C GLU A 90 12.53 11.78 -6.94
N ALA A 91 11.96 10.61 -6.64
CA ALA A 91 12.08 9.42 -7.50
C ALA A 91 11.47 9.65 -8.88
N TYR A 92 10.30 10.25 -8.95
CA TYR A 92 9.62 10.52 -10.21
C TYR A 92 10.34 11.59 -11.03
N ALA A 93 10.91 12.61 -10.39
CA ALA A 93 11.74 13.60 -11.08
C ALA A 93 12.98 12.96 -11.73
N ILE A 94 13.63 12.02 -11.02
CA ILE A 94 14.80 11.27 -11.56
C ILE A 94 14.39 10.39 -12.74
N LEU A 95 13.20 9.77 -12.69
CA LEU A 95 12.69 8.89 -13.73
C LEU A 95 12.03 9.63 -14.89
N GLY A 96 11.82 10.95 -14.78
CA GLY A 96 11.09 11.75 -15.77
C GLY A 96 9.60 11.42 -15.83
N LEU A 97 9.01 11.02 -14.70
CA LEU A 97 7.59 10.69 -14.56
C LEU A 97 6.84 11.91 -14.00
N ASP A 98 6.43 12.82 -14.85
CA ASP A 98 5.79 14.09 -14.49
C ASP A 98 4.28 14.15 -14.80
N ASN A 99 3.77 13.18 -15.55
CA ASN A 99 2.38 13.14 -15.97
C ASN A 99 1.59 12.10 -15.17
N TYR A 100 1.23 12.45 -13.95
CA TYR A 100 0.38 11.62 -13.08
C TYR A 100 -0.61 12.49 -12.30
N TYR A 101 -1.64 11.85 -11.79
CA TYR A 101 -2.53 12.46 -10.81
C TYR A 101 -2.68 11.56 -9.57
N ILE A 102 -3.10 12.16 -8.48
CA ILE A 102 -3.25 11.46 -7.20
C ILE A 102 -4.71 11.08 -7.01
N ARG A 103 -4.93 9.82 -6.61
CA ARG A 103 -6.23 9.31 -6.19
C ARG A 103 -6.18 8.90 -4.73
N LEU A 104 -7.09 9.46 -3.92
CA LEU A 104 -7.33 8.97 -2.56
C LEU A 104 -8.38 7.86 -2.62
N SER A 105 -7.92 6.63 -2.50
CA SER A 105 -8.75 5.44 -2.55
C SER A 105 -9.32 5.14 -1.17
N ARG A 106 -10.63 5.27 -1.05
CA ARG A 106 -11.39 5.19 0.21
C ARG A 106 -12.18 3.90 0.32
N TRP A 107 -12.49 3.56 1.54
CA TRP A 107 -13.48 2.55 1.86
C TRP A 107 -14.87 3.00 1.41
N ASP A 108 -15.69 2.03 0.93
CA ASP A 108 -17.11 2.23 0.69
C ASP A 108 -17.89 1.27 1.59
N PRO A 109 -18.51 1.78 2.67
CA PRO A 109 -19.29 0.96 3.60
C PRO A 109 -20.57 0.37 2.96
N ASP A 110 -21.05 0.98 1.89
CA ASP A 110 -22.27 0.58 1.20
C ASP A 110 -22.01 -0.40 0.05
N ASP A 111 -20.74 -0.70 -0.28
CA ASP A 111 -20.41 -1.72 -1.27
C ASP A 111 -20.88 -3.10 -0.81
N PRO A 112 -21.83 -3.74 -1.52
CA PRO A 112 -22.30 -5.07 -1.15
C PRO A 112 -21.20 -6.14 -1.10
N LYS A 113 -20.14 -5.95 -1.85
CA LYS A 113 -18.96 -6.82 -1.88
C LYS A 113 -17.93 -6.45 -0.78
N GLY A 114 -18.12 -5.31 -0.14
CA GLY A 114 -17.17 -4.75 0.82
C GLY A 114 -17.17 -5.45 2.17
N LYS A 115 -18.28 -6.06 2.60
CA LYS A 115 -18.42 -6.67 3.93
C LYS A 115 -17.41 -7.78 4.21
N ASP A 116 -17.06 -8.55 3.17
CA ASP A 116 -16.10 -9.65 3.29
C ASP A 116 -14.69 -9.24 2.85
N LYS A 117 -14.54 -8.04 2.27
CA LYS A 117 -13.29 -7.53 1.71
C LYS A 117 -12.48 -6.73 2.73
N TYR A 118 -13.14 -5.88 3.50
CA TYR A 118 -12.48 -4.88 4.34
C TYR A 118 -12.40 -5.29 5.80
N VAL A 119 -11.36 -4.85 6.49
CA VAL A 119 -11.26 -4.99 7.96
C VAL A 119 -12.42 -4.25 8.60
N ASP A 120 -13.14 -4.95 9.51
CA ASP A 120 -14.30 -4.40 10.23
C ASP A 120 -13.85 -3.50 11.40
N ASP A 121 -13.43 -2.29 11.07
CA ASP A 121 -13.10 -1.22 12.03
C ASP A 121 -13.45 0.16 11.45
N PRO A 122 -14.74 0.53 11.41
CA PRO A 122 -15.20 1.79 10.81
C PRO A 122 -14.51 3.02 11.39
N LYS A 123 -14.22 3.01 12.69
CA LYS A 123 -13.57 4.15 13.37
C LYS A 123 -12.15 4.38 12.87
N SER A 124 -11.39 3.32 12.68
CA SER A 124 -10.04 3.42 12.11
C SER A 124 -10.08 3.88 10.67
N TRP A 125 -11.05 3.41 9.88
CA TRP A 125 -11.26 3.87 8.51
C TRP A 125 -11.51 5.37 8.44
N GLU A 126 -12.51 5.86 9.17
CA GLU A 126 -12.81 7.30 9.26
C GLU A 126 -11.60 8.12 9.66
N THR A 127 -10.88 7.68 10.70
CA THR A 127 -9.72 8.41 11.23
C THR A 127 -8.61 8.49 10.19
N CYS A 128 -8.25 7.37 9.57
CA CYS A 128 -7.18 7.33 8.58
C CYS A 128 -7.51 8.15 7.33
N GLU A 129 -8.72 8.00 6.79
CA GLU A 129 -9.16 8.75 5.61
C GLU A 129 -9.18 10.26 5.85
N ARG A 130 -9.68 10.67 7.01
CA ARG A 130 -9.68 12.08 7.40
C ARG A 130 -8.28 12.64 7.52
N LEU A 131 -7.37 11.94 8.21
CA LEU A 131 -5.98 12.39 8.38
C LEU A 131 -5.25 12.51 7.04
N ILE A 132 -5.46 11.57 6.12
CA ILE A 132 -4.85 11.63 4.78
C ILE A 132 -5.42 12.79 3.98
N ALA A 133 -6.75 12.97 3.97
CA ALA A 133 -7.38 14.07 3.26
C ALA A 133 -6.97 15.45 3.80
N GLU A 134 -6.93 15.61 5.13
CA GLU A 134 -6.42 16.83 5.77
C GLU A 134 -4.98 17.12 5.33
N LEU A 135 -4.14 16.10 5.30
CA LEU A 135 -2.74 16.26 4.95
C LEU A 135 -2.55 16.63 3.47
N LEU A 136 -3.27 15.99 2.55
CA LEU A 136 -3.23 16.35 1.13
C LEU A 136 -3.66 17.80 0.91
N ASN A 137 -4.70 18.25 1.63
CA ASN A 137 -5.14 19.64 1.59
C ASN A 137 -4.10 20.60 2.19
N GLU A 138 -3.47 20.25 3.32
CA GLU A 138 -2.39 21.04 3.93
C GLU A 138 -1.16 21.18 3.01
N MET A 139 -0.91 20.18 2.19
CA MET A 139 0.19 20.17 1.21
C MET A 139 -0.21 20.81 -0.13
N GLU A 140 -1.45 21.27 -0.27
CA GLU A 140 -2.02 21.81 -1.52
C GLU A 140 -1.94 20.82 -2.69
N VAL A 141 -1.98 19.52 -2.40
CA VAL A 141 -1.95 18.44 -3.38
C VAL A 141 -3.35 18.19 -3.91
N ALA A 142 -3.56 18.40 -5.21
CA ALA A 142 -4.82 18.06 -5.85
C ALA A 142 -4.98 16.54 -5.95
N TYR A 143 -6.15 16.03 -5.61
CA TYR A 143 -6.47 14.61 -5.71
C TYR A 143 -7.91 14.37 -6.16
N VAL A 144 -8.19 13.18 -6.67
CA VAL A 144 -9.53 12.69 -6.93
C VAL A 144 -9.93 11.65 -5.90
N ASP A 145 -11.20 11.63 -5.51
CA ASP A 145 -11.73 10.59 -4.62
C ASP A 145 -12.04 9.30 -5.39
N GLY A 146 -11.64 8.17 -4.83
CA GLY A 146 -11.93 6.83 -5.33
C GLY A 146 -12.65 5.99 -4.27
N PRO A 147 -13.99 6.13 -4.10
CA PRO A 147 -14.74 5.30 -3.16
C PRO A 147 -14.74 3.84 -3.62
N GLY A 148 -14.59 2.91 -2.66
CA GLY A 148 -14.53 1.47 -2.93
C GLY A 148 -13.20 0.94 -3.46
N GLU A 149 -12.23 1.83 -3.72
CA GLU A 149 -10.91 1.49 -4.27
C GLU A 149 -9.83 1.23 -3.21
N ALA A 150 -10.16 1.36 -1.92
CA ALA A 150 -9.24 1.11 -0.83
C ALA A 150 -8.69 -0.32 -0.83
N ALA A 151 -7.51 -0.50 -0.23
CA ALA A 151 -7.02 -1.83 0.12
C ALA A 151 -7.89 -2.45 1.23
N PHE A 152 -7.88 -3.77 1.37
CA PHE A 152 -8.70 -4.43 2.39
C PHE A 152 -8.35 -4.01 3.83
N TYR A 153 -7.13 -3.53 4.05
CA TYR A 153 -6.56 -3.18 5.35
C TYR A 153 -6.53 -1.67 5.64
N GLY A 154 -6.83 -0.81 4.69
CA GLY A 154 -6.79 0.63 4.89
C GLY A 154 -6.92 1.45 3.62
N PRO A 155 -7.15 2.77 3.76
CA PRO A 155 -7.13 3.70 2.64
C PRO A 155 -5.74 3.74 2.01
N LYS A 156 -5.68 4.14 0.76
CA LYS A 156 -4.40 4.29 0.04
C LYS A 156 -4.41 5.52 -0.85
N ILE A 157 -3.21 5.97 -1.16
CA ILE A 157 -2.99 6.96 -2.20
C ILE A 157 -2.37 6.24 -3.39
N ASP A 158 -3.00 6.39 -4.53
CA ASP A 158 -2.53 5.85 -5.79
C ASP A 158 -2.01 6.99 -6.67
N MET A 159 -0.80 6.85 -7.20
CA MET A 159 -0.28 7.67 -8.27
C MET A 159 -0.73 7.07 -9.60
N GLN A 160 -1.65 7.73 -10.27
CA GLN A 160 -2.26 7.23 -11.51
C GLN A 160 -1.54 7.82 -12.73
N PHE A 161 -1.01 6.96 -13.56
CA PHE A 161 -0.32 7.35 -14.79
C PHE A 161 -1.21 7.08 -16.01
N PRO A 162 -1.56 8.09 -16.81
CA PRO A 162 -2.26 7.85 -18.04
C PRO A 162 -1.34 7.11 -19.02
N THR A 163 -1.79 5.95 -19.46
CA THR A 163 -1.05 5.17 -20.46
C THR A 163 -1.28 5.70 -21.87
N VAL A 164 -0.41 5.31 -22.80
CA VAL A 164 -0.56 5.66 -24.24
C VAL A 164 -1.83 5.07 -24.87
N THR A 165 -2.46 4.10 -24.22
CA THR A 165 -3.73 3.52 -24.64
C THR A 165 -4.95 4.24 -24.08
N GLY A 166 -4.75 5.28 -23.27
CA GLY A 166 -5.80 6.07 -22.65
C GLY A 166 -6.47 5.38 -21.44
N ARG A 167 -5.80 4.41 -20.86
CA ARG A 167 -6.18 3.81 -19.56
C ARG A 167 -5.30 4.40 -18.48
N ASP A 168 -5.82 4.51 -17.28
CA ASP A 168 -5.05 4.85 -16.09
C ASP A 168 -4.53 3.57 -15.41
N GLU A 169 -3.28 3.60 -15.00
CA GLU A 169 -2.58 2.48 -14.33
C GLU A 169 -1.95 2.95 -13.01
#